data_43b91d0e38d3bf6bcf08b0c215ec64fa
#
_entry.id   43b91d0e38d3bf6bcf08b0c215ec64fa
#
_cell.length_a   1.000
_cell.length_b   1.000
_cell.length_c   1.000
_cell.angle_alpha   90.00
_cell.angle_beta   90.00
_cell.angle_gamma   90.00
#
_symmetry.space_group_name_H-M   'P 1'
#
loop_
_entity.id
_entity.type
_entity.pdbx_description
1 polymer ?
#
loop_
_entity_poly.entity_id
_entity_poly.type
_entity_poly.pdbx_seq_one_letter_code
_entity_poly.pdbx_strand_id
1 'polypeptide(L)'
;MDIGTAKPEADLQKEIPHHLINLLNPNQQYNVSDFVAATDKACEEIYARGKLPVVVGGTGFYIRNFLYGVAPTPVSDEKLRNQLKERIAKEGNAALYEELKKIDPQSAEKIHVNDAYRILRQ
;
A
#
# COMPACT_ATOMS: atom_id res chain seq x y z
N MET A 1 4.35 -17.05 -3.24
CA MET A 1 5.64 -17.31 -3.92
C MET A 1 6.63 -17.82 -2.89
N ASP A 2 7.30 -18.93 -3.17
CA ASP A 2 8.11 -19.65 -2.15
C ASP A 2 9.59 -19.64 -2.49
N ILE A 3 9.92 -19.42 -3.76
CA ILE A 3 11.31 -19.40 -4.24
C ILE A 3 11.79 -17.96 -4.36
N GLY A 4 12.99 -17.67 -3.85
CA GLY A 4 13.60 -16.34 -3.89
C GLY A 4 12.94 -15.31 -2.97
N THR A 5 12.21 -15.77 -1.96
CA THR A 5 11.59 -14.94 -0.91
C THR A 5 12.15 -15.33 0.46
N ALA A 6 12.07 -14.43 1.42
CA ALA A 6 12.44 -14.72 2.81
C ALA A 6 11.29 -15.38 3.60
N LYS A 7 10.42 -16.15 2.93
CA LYS A 7 9.32 -16.85 3.57
C LYS A 7 9.87 -17.92 4.53
N PRO A 8 9.37 -17.99 5.77
CA PRO A 8 9.77 -19.04 6.71
C PRO A 8 9.46 -20.44 6.15
N GLU A 9 10.32 -21.40 6.45
CA GLU A 9 10.12 -22.78 6.06
C GLU A 9 8.90 -23.41 6.74
N ALA A 10 8.33 -24.44 6.15
CA ALA A 10 7.09 -25.07 6.61
C ALA A 10 7.18 -25.59 8.07
N ASP A 11 8.34 -26.06 8.49
CA ASP A 11 8.52 -26.60 9.84
C ASP A 11 8.53 -25.46 10.88
N LEU A 12 9.16 -24.33 10.57
CA LEU A 12 9.10 -23.13 11.42
C LEU A 12 7.69 -22.58 11.52
N GLN A 13 6.92 -22.61 10.44
CA GLN A 13 5.51 -22.17 10.44
C GLN A 13 4.60 -23.08 11.28
N LYS A 14 4.96 -24.34 11.46
CA LYS A 14 4.24 -25.27 12.37
C LYS A 14 4.59 -25.02 13.84
N GLU A 15 5.85 -24.70 14.11
CA GLU A 15 6.32 -24.43 15.47
C GLU A 15 5.80 -23.08 15.99
N ILE A 16 5.89 -22.04 15.16
CA ILE A 16 5.44 -20.68 15.46
C ILE A 16 4.37 -20.28 14.45
N PRO A 17 3.12 -20.01 14.89
CA PRO A 17 2.07 -19.54 13.98
C PRO A 17 2.48 -18.24 13.27
N HIS A 18 2.56 -18.28 11.95
CA HIS A 18 2.83 -17.13 11.10
C HIS A 18 1.52 -16.69 10.42
N HIS A 19 1.15 -15.44 10.65
CA HIS A 19 0.00 -14.82 10.03
C HIS A 19 0.40 -14.01 8.81
N LEU A 20 -0.55 -13.69 7.93
CA LEU A 20 -0.38 -12.88 6.72
C LEU A 20 0.59 -13.48 5.68
N ILE A 21 0.81 -14.78 5.73
CA ILE A 21 1.57 -15.53 4.73
C ILE A 21 0.58 -16.27 3.81
N ASN A 22 0.87 -16.33 2.52
CA ASN A 22 0.05 -17.03 1.53
C ASN A 22 -1.42 -16.56 1.44
N LEU A 23 -1.70 -15.29 1.68
CA LEU A 23 -3.05 -14.74 1.64
C LEU A 23 -3.63 -14.68 0.23
N LEU A 24 -2.79 -14.39 -0.76
CA LEU A 24 -3.20 -14.08 -2.13
C LEU A 24 -2.37 -14.82 -3.17
N ASN A 25 -2.96 -15.01 -4.32
CA ASN A 25 -2.24 -15.46 -5.50
C ASN A 25 -1.45 -14.30 -6.13
N PRO A 26 -0.38 -14.58 -6.89
CA PRO A 26 0.48 -13.53 -7.48
C PRO A 26 -0.23 -12.55 -8.43
N ASN A 27 -1.39 -12.91 -8.96
CA ASN A 27 -2.21 -12.07 -9.83
C ASN A 27 -3.23 -11.19 -9.10
N GLN A 28 -3.29 -11.27 -7.77
CA GLN A 28 -4.19 -10.47 -6.95
C GLN A 28 -3.47 -9.24 -6.40
N GLN A 29 -4.20 -8.12 -6.33
CA GLN A 29 -3.69 -6.88 -5.75
C GLN A 29 -3.78 -6.93 -4.22
N TYR A 30 -2.80 -6.33 -3.57
CA TYR A 30 -2.77 -6.16 -2.12
C TYR A 30 -2.23 -4.77 -1.79
N ASN A 31 -2.94 -4.04 -0.99
CA ASN A 31 -2.60 -2.66 -0.63
C ASN A 31 -2.45 -2.51 0.88
N VAL A 32 -2.07 -1.29 1.32
CA VAL A 32 -1.82 -1.00 2.73
C VAL A 32 -3.09 -1.11 3.58
N SER A 33 -4.25 -0.78 3.04
CA SER A 33 -5.52 -0.88 3.79
C SER A 33 -5.89 -2.35 4.03
N ASP A 34 -5.69 -3.21 3.02
CA ASP A 34 -5.87 -4.66 3.17
C ASP A 34 -4.92 -5.23 4.22
N PHE A 35 -3.65 -4.77 4.21
CA PHE A 35 -2.66 -5.19 5.20
C PHE A 35 -3.08 -4.77 6.62
N VAL A 36 -3.48 -3.53 6.82
CA VAL A 36 -3.89 -3.04 8.15
C VAL A 36 -5.08 -3.83 8.67
N ALA A 37 -6.14 -3.98 7.87
CA ALA A 37 -7.33 -4.73 8.27
C ALA A 37 -7.01 -6.22 8.60
N ALA A 38 -6.17 -6.86 7.79
CA ALA A 38 -5.77 -8.25 8.04
C ALA A 38 -4.86 -8.38 9.28
N THR A 39 -4.00 -7.37 9.55
CA THR A 39 -3.13 -7.35 10.72
C THR A 39 -3.93 -7.14 12.00
N ASP A 40 -4.87 -6.18 12.01
CA ASP A 40 -5.77 -5.93 13.14
C ASP A 40 -6.53 -7.20 13.52
N LYS A 41 -7.16 -7.85 12.54
CA LYS A 41 -7.87 -9.11 12.76
C LYS A 41 -6.96 -10.20 13.34
N ALA A 42 -5.75 -10.36 12.80
CA ALA A 42 -4.80 -11.35 13.30
C ALA A 42 -4.37 -11.03 14.74
N CYS A 43 -4.16 -9.76 15.08
CA CYS A 43 -3.84 -9.33 16.43
C CYS A 43 -4.99 -9.64 17.42
N GLU A 44 -6.23 -9.33 17.04
CA GLU A 44 -7.42 -9.66 17.86
C GLU A 44 -7.51 -11.15 18.14
N GLU A 45 -7.33 -11.99 17.11
CA GLU A 45 -7.35 -13.45 17.25
C GLU A 45 -6.22 -13.98 18.15
N ILE A 46 -5.03 -13.37 18.09
CA ILE A 46 -3.89 -13.74 18.95
C ILE A 46 -4.17 -13.33 20.40
N TYR A 47 -4.68 -12.12 20.63
CA TYR A 47 -5.06 -11.64 21.96
C TYR A 47 -6.17 -12.48 22.57
N ALA A 48 -7.18 -12.88 21.80
CA ALA A 48 -8.27 -13.75 22.27
C ALA A 48 -7.76 -15.11 22.77
N ARG A 49 -6.61 -15.57 22.28
CA ARG A 49 -5.92 -16.79 22.78
C ARG A 49 -4.97 -16.51 23.95
N GLY A 50 -4.95 -15.30 24.51
CA GLY A 50 -4.05 -14.92 25.61
C GLY A 50 -2.57 -14.88 25.19
N LYS A 51 -2.28 -14.64 23.90
CA LYS A 51 -0.92 -14.55 23.36
C LYS A 51 -0.59 -13.12 22.94
N LEU A 52 0.70 -12.83 22.82
CA LEU A 52 1.20 -11.54 22.35
C LEU A 52 1.49 -11.60 20.85
N PRO A 53 0.89 -10.73 20.02
CA PRO A 53 1.26 -10.62 18.62
C PRO A 53 2.61 -9.92 18.47
N VAL A 54 3.45 -10.42 17.57
CA VAL A 54 4.74 -9.83 17.20
C VAL A 54 4.72 -9.53 15.71
N VAL A 55 4.86 -8.27 15.34
CA VAL A 55 4.89 -7.82 13.94
C VAL A 55 6.34 -7.75 13.47
N VAL A 56 6.67 -8.51 12.43
CA VAL A 56 8.00 -8.56 11.84
C VAL A 56 7.93 -8.24 10.35
N GLY A 57 8.80 -7.37 9.87
CA GLY A 57 8.84 -7.03 8.45
C GLY A 57 9.76 -5.86 8.12
N GLY A 58 10.07 -5.71 6.82
CA GLY A 58 10.94 -4.65 6.30
C GLY A 58 10.20 -3.51 5.60
N THR A 59 8.89 -3.65 5.32
CA THR A 59 8.11 -2.63 4.61
C THR A 59 7.61 -1.58 5.59
N GLY A 60 8.46 -0.58 5.87
CA GLY A 60 8.17 0.48 6.85
C GLY A 60 6.87 1.23 6.57
N PHE A 61 6.47 1.39 5.30
CA PHE A 61 5.20 1.99 4.92
C PHE A 61 3.99 1.22 5.48
N TYR A 62 4.00 -0.10 5.44
CA TYR A 62 2.93 -0.94 5.98
C TYR A 62 2.87 -0.86 7.51
N ILE A 63 4.01 -1.02 8.16
CA ILE A 63 4.12 -0.97 9.63
C ILE A 63 3.68 0.40 10.16
N ARG A 64 4.11 1.49 9.51
CA ARG A 64 3.70 2.84 9.88
C ARG A 64 2.19 3.03 9.82
N ASN A 65 1.55 2.61 8.71
CA ASN A 65 0.11 2.74 8.56
C ASN A 65 -0.68 1.84 9.51
N PHE A 66 -0.14 0.70 9.91
CA PHE A 66 -0.72 -0.13 10.97
C PHE A 66 -0.70 0.58 12.33
N LEU A 67 0.41 1.23 12.69
CA LEU A 67 0.57 1.88 14.00
C LEU A 67 -0.19 3.21 14.11
N TYR A 68 -0.25 3.98 13.04
CA TYR A 68 -0.80 5.35 13.05
C TYR A 68 -2.12 5.49 12.29
N GLY A 69 -2.61 4.42 11.71
CA GLY A 69 -3.80 4.41 10.86
C GLY A 69 -3.52 4.77 9.41
N VAL A 70 -4.42 4.36 8.54
CA VAL A 70 -4.43 4.72 7.12
C VAL A 70 -5.24 6.00 6.97
N ALA A 71 -4.68 6.99 6.28
CA ALA A 71 -5.43 8.20 5.95
C ALA A 71 -6.70 7.83 5.16
N PRO A 72 -7.87 8.39 5.50
CA PRO A 72 -9.09 8.15 4.74
C PRO A 72 -8.92 8.77 3.34
N THR A 73 -8.59 7.93 2.37
CA THR A 73 -8.51 8.34 0.97
C THR A 73 -9.71 7.79 0.20
N PRO A 74 -10.31 8.57 -0.71
CA PRO A 74 -11.37 8.06 -1.56
C PRO A 74 -10.88 6.90 -2.41
N VAL A 75 -11.79 5.99 -2.75
CA VAL A 75 -11.49 4.89 -3.68
C VAL A 75 -11.08 5.49 -5.03
N SER A 76 -9.99 5.00 -5.58
CA SER A 76 -9.47 5.47 -6.86
C SER A 76 -10.50 5.21 -7.97
N ASP A 77 -10.94 6.26 -8.64
CA ASP A 77 -11.78 6.15 -9.84
C ASP A 77 -10.91 5.80 -11.06
N GLU A 78 -11.06 4.59 -11.56
CA GLU A 78 -10.31 4.11 -12.73
C GLU A 78 -10.60 4.93 -13.99
N LYS A 79 -11.83 5.43 -14.16
CA LYS A 79 -12.18 6.27 -15.32
C LYS A 79 -11.41 7.57 -15.31
N LEU A 80 -11.45 8.25 -14.14
CA LEU A 80 -10.69 9.48 -13.94
C LEU A 80 -9.18 9.25 -14.14
N ARG A 81 -8.67 8.18 -13.59
CA ARG A 81 -7.25 7.82 -13.73
C ARG A 81 -6.84 7.59 -15.18
N ASN A 82 -7.68 6.93 -15.98
CA ASN A 82 -7.42 6.70 -17.39
C ASN A 82 -7.51 8.02 -18.20
N GLN A 83 -8.46 8.89 -17.90
CA GLN A 83 -8.56 10.21 -18.51
C GLN A 83 -7.30 11.05 -18.23
N LEU A 84 -6.82 11.06 -16.98
CA LEU A 84 -5.60 11.79 -16.63
C LEU A 84 -4.35 11.20 -17.30
N LYS A 85 -4.27 9.88 -17.48
CA LYS A 85 -3.19 9.24 -18.24
C LYS A 85 -3.22 9.66 -19.71
N GLU A 86 -4.40 9.71 -20.32
CA GLU A 86 -4.56 10.18 -21.71
C GLU A 86 -4.18 11.67 -21.85
N ARG A 87 -4.52 12.50 -20.86
CA ARG A 87 -4.10 13.90 -20.84
C ARG A 87 -2.59 14.02 -20.74
N ILE A 88 -1.91 13.27 -19.89
CA ILE A 88 -0.45 13.25 -19.81
C ILE A 88 0.16 12.85 -21.17
N ALA A 89 -0.40 11.86 -21.84
CA ALA A 89 0.11 11.44 -23.15
C ALA A 89 -0.05 12.50 -24.23
N LYS A 90 -1.09 13.35 -24.16
CA LYS A 90 -1.37 14.41 -25.14
C LYS A 90 -0.70 15.76 -24.80
N GLU A 91 -0.76 16.16 -23.54
CA GLU A 91 -0.40 17.49 -23.07
C GLU A 91 0.96 17.53 -22.35
N GLY A 92 1.47 16.35 -21.97
CA GLY A 92 2.70 16.22 -21.18
C GLY A 92 2.48 16.36 -19.66
N ASN A 93 3.47 15.94 -18.89
CA ASN A 93 3.41 15.99 -17.41
C ASN A 93 3.29 17.42 -16.88
N ALA A 94 3.90 18.39 -17.57
CA ALA A 94 3.95 19.77 -17.12
C ALA A 94 2.55 20.41 -17.00
N ALA A 95 1.64 20.08 -17.91
CA ALA A 95 0.27 20.63 -17.88
C ALA A 95 -0.48 20.19 -16.60
N LEU A 96 -0.45 18.90 -16.28
CA LEU A 96 -1.08 18.38 -15.07
C LEU A 96 -0.36 18.84 -13.80
N TYR A 97 0.95 19.00 -13.84
CA TYR A 97 1.72 19.51 -12.72
C TYR A 97 1.37 20.97 -12.38
N GLU A 98 1.15 21.83 -13.38
CA GLU A 98 0.68 23.20 -13.15
C GLU A 98 -0.76 23.24 -12.61
N GLU A 99 -1.60 22.29 -13.00
CA GLU A 99 -2.92 22.12 -12.42
C GLU A 99 -2.84 21.67 -10.95
N LEU A 100 -1.98 20.69 -10.64
CA LEU A 100 -1.72 20.25 -9.28
C LEU A 100 -1.22 21.39 -8.39
N LYS A 101 -0.32 22.23 -8.87
CA LYS A 101 0.14 23.42 -8.13
C LYS A 101 -0.98 24.38 -7.72
N LYS A 102 -2.04 24.47 -8.52
CA LYS A 102 -3.19 25.32 -8.21
C LYS A 102 -4.14 24.68 -7.19
N ILE A 103 -4.29 23.36 -7.26
CA ILE A 103 -5.23 22.60 -6.41
C ILE A 103 -4.59 22.24 -5.07
N ASP A 104 -3.36 21.70 -5.11
CA ASP A 104 -2.59 21.29 -3.93
C ASP A 104 -1.12 21.71 -4.06
N PRO A 105 -0.79 22.96 -3.71
CA PRO A 105 0.58 23.48 -3.76
C PRO A 105 1.54 22.69 -2.87
N GLN A 106 1.08 22.21 -1.70
CA GLN A 106 1.93 21.50 -0.76
C GLN A 106 2.40 20.13 -1.29
N SER A 107 1.52 19.44 -1.99
CA SER A 107 1.88 18.18 -2.66
C SER A 107 2.78 18.44 -3.87
N ALA A 108 2.49 19.50 -4.64
CA ALA A 108 3.29 19.86 -5.80
C ALA A 108 4.75 20.18 -5.45
N GLU A 109 5.01 20.84 -4.31
CA GLU A 109 6.40 21.13 -3.86
C GLU A 109 7.24 19.87 -3.60
N LYS A 110 6.59 18.75 -3.28
CA LYS A 110 7.25 17.48 -2.94
C LYS A 110 7.39 16.53 -4.12
N ILE A 111 6.79 16.87 -5.26
CA ILE A 111 6.72 16.02 -6.44
C ILE A 111 7.49 16.67 -7.59
N HIS A 112 8.38 15.89 -8.23
CA HIS A 112 9.08 16.40 -9.42
C HIS A 112 8.14 16.40 -10.63
N VAL A 113 8.23 17.44 -11.48
CA VAL A 113 7.37 17.61 -12.67
C VAL A 113 7.40 16.42 -13.65
N ASN A 114 8.48 15.65 -13.67
CA ASN A 114 8.59 14.44 -14.50
C ASN A 114 8.05 13.16 -13.84
N ASP A 115 7.56 13.24 -12.58
CA ASP A 115 7.01 12.08 -11.87
C ASP A 115 5.49 11.95 -12.15
N ALA A 116 5.17 11.51 -13.37
CA ALA A 116 3.80 11.28 -13.81
C ALA A 116 3.00 10.38 -12.84
N TYR A 117 3.66 9.37 -12.28
CA TYR A 117 3.02 8.44 -11.36
C TYR A 117 2.52 9.13 -10.09
N ARG A 118 3.33 9.99 -9.49
CA ARG A 118 2.95 10.73 -8.29
C ARG A 118 1.95 11.83 -8.58
N ILE A 119 2.09 12.55 -9.71
CA ILE A 119 1.12 13.57 -10.14
C ILE A 119 -0.28 12.98 -10.28
N LEU A 120 -0.41 11.77 -10.83
CA LEU A 120 -1.70 11.08 -11.02
C LEU A 120 -2.34 10.57 -9.73
N ARG A 121 -1.63 10.58 -8.62
CA ARG A 121 -2.12 10.02 -7.34
C ARG A 121 -2.57 11.07 -6.34
N GLN A 122 -2.38 12.32 -6.63
CA GLN A 122 -2.86 13.44 -5.83
C GLN A 122 -4.25 13.84 -6.30
#